data_92d2a535e6db25a83a0f8d3121a479d3
#
_entry.id   92d2a535e6db25a83a0f8d3121a479d3
#
_cell.length_a   1.000
_cell.length_b   1.000
_cell.length_c   1.000
_cell.angle_alpha   90.00
_cell.angle_beta   90.00
_cell.angle_gamma   90.00
#
_symmetry.space_group_name_H-M   'P 1'
#
loop_
_entity.id
_entity.type
_entity.pdbx_description
1 polymer ?
#
loop_
_entity_poly.entity_id
_entity_poly.type
_entity_poly.pdbx_seq_one_letter_code
_entity_poly.pdbx_strand_id
1 'polypeptide(L)'
;QKYYFDENGNKVTGFKTIGTDAYYFNESGVLQSNMQKHQDLGTGTILYSLMKEDGQVHYYLENGLAFNGMTHLNGKIYYFENGVQSFGDKLVNGNWYNFRNDGTLSVGFVNVGNSSKYYDNAGRRQQGTFQVDKVTYETDSNGLITKASWNGVSYYCQKDSQWAWNIFGGYYFGSSGCVPTTAAMIVNTLKGTNYTPIEMGNMLYRAGIFNTGGMGSSSDTWTLVSKKFGLTYKNNLNVESAKKELLKGNMIAATVEGGKFCPWPGVSHEILLFGLDAQGYTTVYDPYTRTRNGRVHISEVFNHPSSFDGDRLNRGPFFSLGKYVDNNLYLDVSKGSGHVGNAYYTGSKVEPEVNVSIKNT
;
A
#
# COMPACT_ATOMS: atom_id res chain seq x y z
N GLN A 1 -12.64 -48.60 -9.57
CA GLN A 1 -13.65 -47.63 -9.18
C GLN A 1 -14.39 -48.13 -7.93
N LYS A 2 -14.74 -47.26 -7.00
CA LYS A 2 -15.51 -47.55 -5.79
C LYS A 2 -16.88 -46.88 -5.91
N TYR A 3 -17.92 -47.60 -5.47
CA TYR A 3 -19.32 -47.16 -5.47
C TYR A 3 -19.90 -47.36 -4.08
N TYR A 4 -20.91 -46.57 -3.72
CA TYR A 4 -21.72 -46.76 -2.52
C TYR A 4 -23.18 -46.96 -2.92
N PHE A 5 -23.84 -47.89 -2.28
CA PHE A 5 -25.28 -48.17 -2.51
C PHE A 5 -26.02 -47.85 -1.20
N ASP A 6 -27.20 -47.25 -1.33
CA ASP A 6 -28.09 -46.98 -0.19
C ASP A 6 -28.75 -48.30 0.27
N GLU A 7 -29.56 -48.21 1.33
CA GLU A 7 -30.28 -49.35 1.92
C GLU A 7 -31.26 -49.98 0.96
N ASN A 8 -31.70 -49.28 -0.10
CA ASN A 8 -32.60 -49.77 -1.15
C ASN A 8 -31.83 -50.34 -2.34
N GLY A 9 -30.49 -50.38 -2.29
CA GLY A 9 -29.64 -50.87 -3.36
C GLY A 9 -29.46 -49.88 -4.52
N ASN A 10 -29.83 -48.61 -4.36
CA ASN A 10 -29.60 -47.59 -5.36
C ASN A 10 -28.17 -47.03 -5.24
N LYS A 11 -27.56 -46.81 -6.40
CA LYS A 11 -26.23 -46.20 -6.45
C LYS A 11 -26.30 -44.73 -5.98
N VAL A 12 -25.49 -44.34 -5.01
CA VAL A 12 -25.44 -42.99 -4.50
C VAL A 12 -24.60 -42.13 -5.42
N THR A 13 -25.09 -40.90 -5.69
CA THR A 13 -24.35 -39.81 -6.35
C THR A 13 -24.33 -38.57 -5.45
N GLY A 14 -23.38 -37.64 -5.68
CA GLY A 14 -23.23 -36.45 -4.86
C GLY A 14 -22.57 -36.73 -3.52
N PHE A 15 -22.80 -35.86 -2.54
CA PHE A 15 -22.26 -35.98 -1.19
C PHE A 15 -23.02 -37.03 -0.36
N LYS A 16 -22.26 -37.84 0.34
CA LYS A 16 -22.79 -38.84 1.29
C LYS A 16 -21.90 -38.93 2.52
N THR A 17 -22.48 -38.75 3.69
CA THR A 17 -21.83 -39.01 4.96
C THR A 17 -21.89 -40.50 5.28
N ILE A 18 -20.75 -41.12 5.53
CA ILE A 18 -20.59 -42.53 5.89
C ILE A 18 -19.76 -42.57 7.17
N GLY A 19 -20.38 -42.94 8.29
CA GLY A 19 -19.78 -42.78 9.60
C GLY A 19 -19.61 -41.29 9.95
N THR A 20 -18.37 -40.89 10.23
CA THR A 20 -18.01 -39.49 10.54
C THR A 20 -17.46 -38.71 9.34
N ASP A 21 -17.31 -39.34 8.18
CA ASP A 21 -16.63 -38.75 7.03
C ASP A 21 -17.59 -38.50 5.88
N ALA A 22 -17.43 -37.36 5.20
CA ALA A 22 -18.14 -37.04 3.98
C ALA A 22 -17.37 -37.55 2.77
N TYR A 23 -18.11 -38.10 1.82
CA TYR A 23 -17.60 -38.63 0.55
C TYR A 23 -18.37 -37.98 -0.59
N TYR A 24 -17.71 -37.84 -1.75
CA TYR A 24 -18.39 -37.37 -2.97
C TYR A 24 -18.31 -38.45 -4.06
N PHE A 25 -19.47 -38.76 -4.64
CA PHE A 25 -19.62 -39.66 -5.76
C PHE A 25 -20.08 -38.84 -6.98
N ASN A 26 -19.39 -38.98 -8.12
CA ASN A 26 -19.75 -38.24 -9.33
C ASN A 26 -21.12 -38.71 -9.87
N GLU A 27 -21.58 -38.13 -10.98
CA GLU A 27 -22.88 -38.48 -11.59
C GLU A 27 -22.99 -39.95 -12.00
N SER A 28 -21.87 -40.62 -12.28
CA SER A 28 -21.82 -42.07 -12.53
C SER A 28 -21.72 -42.89 -11.22
N GLY A 29 -21.79 -42.27 -10.05
CA GLY A 29 -21.70 -42.91 -8.74
C GLY A 29 -20.28 -43.35 -8.34
N VAL A 30 -19.24 -42.91 -9.04
CA VAL A 30 -17.85 -43.26 -8.72
C VAL A 30 -17.30 -42.34 -7.63
N LEU A 31 -16.77 -42.96 -6.56
CA LEU A 31 -16.11 -42.22 -5.48
C LEU A 31 -14.95 -41.36 -6.00
N GLN A 32 -14.98 -40.08 -5.67
CA GLN A 32 -13.92 -39.15 -5.97
C GLN A 32 -12.91 -39.11 -4.83
N SER A 33 -11.64 -39.45 -5.11
CA SER A 33 -10.56 -39.54 -4.13
C SER A 33 -9.78 -38.24 -3.94
N ASN A 34 -10.07 -37.19 -4.75
CA ASN A 34 -9.38 -35.89 -4.73
C ASN A 34 -10.09 -34.85 -3.86
N MET A 35 -11.02 -35.25 -3.01
CA MET A 35 -11.67 -34.38 -2.04
C MET A 35 -10.74 -34.08 -0.87
N GLN A 36 -10.63 -32.80 -0.51
CA GLN A 36 -9.83 -32.34 0.64
C GLN A 36 -10.72 -31.69 1.69
N LYS A 37 -10.44 -31.98 2.96
CA LYS A 37 -11.15 -31.39 4.11
C LYS A 37 -10.40 -30.14 4.58
N HIS A 38 -11.12 -29.06 4.82
CA HIS A 38 -10.63 -27.79 5.34
C HIS A 38 -11.44 -27.39 6.57
N GLN A 39 -10.85 -26.61 7.46
CA GLN A 39 -11.58 -25.99 8.56
C GLN A 39 -11.44 -24.47 8.45
N ASP A 40 -12.58 -23.77 8.49
CA ASP A 40 -12.61 -22.32 8.63
C ASP A 40 -12.10 -21.95 10.03
N LEU A 41 -10.99 -21.21 10.08
CA LEU A 41 -10.34 -20.83 11.34
C LEU A 41 -11.12 -19.76 12.12
N GLY A 42 -12.03 -19.03 11.47
CA GLY A 42 -12.87 -18.02 12.12
C GLY A 42 -14.14 -18.59 12.72
N THR A 43 -14.81 -19.51 12.02
CA THR A 43 -16.10 -20.07 12.41
C THR A 43 -16.06 -21.51 12.89
N GLY A 44 -14.96 -22.22 12.60
CA GLY A 44 -14.85 -23.66 12.83
C GLY A 44 -15.60 -24.51 11.81
N THR A 45 -16.23 -23.89 10.83
CA THR A 45 -17.00 -24.60 9.77
C THR A 45 -16.08 -25.54 8.99
N ILE A 46 -16.56 -26.77 8.76
CA ILE A 46 -15.85 -27.74 7.93
C ILE A 46 -16.30 -27.56 6.48
N LEU A 47 -15.31 -27.42 5.59
CA LEU A 47 -15.49 -27.33 4.16
C LEU A 47 -14.76 -28.46 3.45
N TYR A 48 -15.30 -28.91 2.35
CA TYR A 48 -14.69 -29.91 1.49
C TYR A 48 -14.43 -29.30 0.11
N SER A 49 -13.22 -29.37 -0.39
CA SER A 49 -12.87 -28.96 -1.75
C SER A 49 -12.75 -30.16 -2.68
N LEU A 50 -13.23 -30.00 -3.90
CA LEU A 50 -13.22 -31.00 -4.95
C LEU A 50 -12.91 -30.37 -6.30
N MET A 51 -11.92 -30.89 -7.03
CA MET A 51 -11.67 -30.52 -8.42
C MET A 51 -12.75 -31.20 -9.29
N LYS A 52 -13.52 -30.39 -10.01
CA LYS A 52 -14.53 -30.86 -10.94
C LYS A 52 -14.04 -30.99 -12.38
N GLU A 53 -14.86 -31.55 -13.25
CA GLU A 53 -14.58 -31.73 -14.69
C GLU A 53 -14.47 -30.39 -15.44
N ASP A 54 -15.04 -29.29 -14.90
CA ASP A 54 -14.89 -27.92 -15.41
C ASP A 54 -13.49 -27.33 -15.14
N GLY A 55 -12.60 -28.08 -14.48
CA GLY A 55 -11.26 -27.67 -14.13
C GLY A 55 -11.19 -26.69 -12.96
N GLN A 56 -12.30 -26.46 -12.24
CA GLN A 56 -12.35 -25.59 -11.08
C GLN A 56 -12.43 -26.38 -9.77
N VAL A 57 -11.89 -25.80 -8.70
CA VAL A 57 -12.04 -26.35 -7.35
C VAL A 57 -13.32 -25.80 -6.75
N HIS A 58 -14.24 -26.71 -6.42
CA HIS A 58 -15.50 -26.38 -5.78
C HIS A 58 -15.46 -26.69 -4.30
N TYR A 59 -16.05 -25.81 -3.47
CA TYR A 59 -16.12 -25.94 -2.03
C TYR A 59 -17.54 -26.21 -1.55
N TYR A 60 -17.68 -27.14 -0.63
CA TYR A 60 -18.96 -27.65 -0.14
C TYR A 60 -18.98 -27.71 1.39
N LEU A 61 -20.16 -27.52 1.95
CA LEU A 61 -20.45 -27.86 3.34
C LEU A 61 -20.51 -29.37 3.53
N GLU A 62 -20.44 -29.84 4.76
CA GLU A 62 -20.51 -31.26 5.13
C GLU A 62 -21.80 -31.95 4.66
N ASN A 63 -22.90 -31.22 4.52
CA ASN A 63 -24.17 -31.71 3.99
C ASN A 63 -24.22 -31.74 2.45
N GLY A 64 -23.12 -31.41 1.77
CA GLY A 64 -23.02 -31.42 0.32
C GLY A 64 -23.54 -30.18 -0.41
N LEU A 65 -24.02 -29.17 0.32
CA LEU A 65 -24.41 -27.91 -0.29
C LEU A 65 -23.18 -27.12 -0.70
N ALA A 66 -23.23 -26.50 -1.88
CA ALA A 66 -22.19 -25.60 -2.35
C ALA A 66 -22.01 -24.43 -1.36
N PHE A 67 -20.77 -24.16 -0.99
CA PHE A 67 -20.49 -23.11 -0.01
C PHE A 67 -20.67 -21.73 -0.63
N ASN A 68 -21.33 -20.85 0.13
CA ASN A 68 -21.51 -19.44 -0.24
C ASN A 68 -21.09 -18.55 0.94
N GLY A 69 -20.29 -17.53 0.66
CA GLY A 69 -19.88 -16.55 1.64
C GLY A 69 -18.37 -16.44 1.84
N MET A 70 -18.01 -15.69 2.89
CA MET A 70 -16.61 -15.53 3.29
C MET A 70 -16.17 -16.69 4.18
N THR A 71 -14.90 -17.09 4.04
CA THR A 71 -14.28 -18.12 4.89
C THR A 71 -12.81 -17.84 5.10
N HIS A 72 -12.27 -18.28 6.25
CA HIS A 72 -10.88 -18.18 6.64
C HIS A 72 -10.19 -19.51 6.40
N LEU A 73 -9.45 -19.61 5.30
CA LEU A 73 -8.69 -20.81 4.97
C LEU A 73 -7.19 -20.50 4.97
N ASN A 74 -6.41 -21.28 5.71
CA ASN A 74 -4.96 -21.13 5.78
C ASN A 74 -4.49 -19.70 6.14
N GLY A 75 -5.19 -19.04 7.07
CA GLY A 75 -4.88 -17.67 7.51
C GLY A 75 -5.28 -16.56 6.53
N LYS A 76 -5.97 -16.88 5.44
CA LYS A 76 -6.43 -15.94 4.42
C LYS A 76 -7.95 -15.96 4.32
N ILE A 77 -8.53 -14.83 3.90
CA ILE A 77 -9.99 -14.71 3.72
C ILE A 77 -10.31 -14.77 2.23
N TYR A 78 -11.28 -15.62 1.90
CA TYR A 78 -11.80 -15.84 0.54
C TYR A 78 -13.31 -15.65 0.53
N TYR A 79 -13.85 -15.45 -0.66
CA TYR A 79 -15.29 -15.40 -0.90
C TYR A 79 -15.69 -16.41 -1.98
N PHE A 80 -16.75 -17.13 -1.72
CA PHE A 80 -17.27 -18.18 -2.62
C PHE A 80 -18.72 -17.90 -3.01
N GLU A 81 -19.01 -18.14 -4.27
CA GLU A 81 -20.37 -18.14 -4.84
C GLU A 81 -20.62 -19.50 -5.49
N ASN A 82 -21.66 -20.20 -5.04
CA ASN A 82 -21.98 -21.55 -5.51
C ASN A 82 -20.80 -22.54 -5.45
N GLY A 83 -20.02 -22.44 -4.39
CA GLY A 83 -18.85 -23.27 -4.17
C GLY A 83 -17.60 -22.84 -4.93
N VAL A 84 -17.69 -21.89 -5.85
CA VAL A 84 -16.56 -21.42 -6.66
C VAL A 84 -15.99 -20.13 -6.06
N GLN A 85 -14.67 -20.04 -6.03
CA GLN A 85 -13.97 -18.86 -5.55
C GLN A 85 -14.28 -17.65 -6.42
N SER A 86 -14.62 -16.53 -5.79
CA SER A 86 -14.95 -15.27 -6.44
C SER A 86 -13.84 -14.23 -6.30
N PHE A 87 -13.77 -13.34 -7.30
CA PHE A 87 -12.75 -12.29 -7.42
C PHE A 87 -13.39 -10.92 -7.62
N GLY A 88 -12.57 -9.88 -7.47
CA GLY A 88 -13.00 -8.49 -7.69
C GLY A 88 -13.90 -7.96 -6.57
N ASP A 89 -14.68 -6.92 -6.90
CA ASP A 89 -15.58 -6.28 -5.93
C ASP A 89 -16.82 -7.11 -5.68
N LYS A 90 -17.15 -7.33 -4.40
CA LYS A 90 -18.32 -8.08 -3.94
C LYS A 90 -19.08 -7.30 -2.87
N LEU A 91 -20.40 -7.24 -3.01
CA LEU A 91 -21.29 -6.67 -1.99
C LEU A 91 -21.76 -7.79 -1.05
N VAL A 92 -21.32 -7.74 0.20
CA VAL A 92 -21.66 -8.74 1.20
C VAL A 92 -22.22 -8.06 2.44
N ASN A 93 -23.45 -8.36 2.83
CA ASN A 93 -24.14 -7.77 3.98
C ASN A 93 -24.08 -6.23 4.02
N GLY A 94 -24.28 -5.58 2.85
CA GLY A 94 -24.28 -4.12 2.72
C GLY A 94 -22.90 -3.47 2.67
N ASN A 95 -21.81 -4.21 2.77
CA ASN A 95 -20.46 -3.70 2.64
C ASN A 95 -19.80 -4.20 1.37
N TRP A 96 -19.02 -3.34 0.73
CA TRP A 96 -18.21 -3.73 -0.41
C TRP A 96 -16.85 -4.25 0.05
N TYR A 97 -16.43 -5.36 -0.55
CA TYR A 97 -15.14 -6.01 -0.36
C TYR A 97 -14.48 -6.20 -1.73
N ASN A 98 -13.18 -6.37 -1.75
CA ASN A 98 -12.45 -6.72 -2.97
C ASN A 98 -11.61 -7.98 -2.73
N PHE A 99 -11.70 -8.93 -3.65
CA PHE A 99 -10.89 -10.15 -3.64
C PHE A 99 -9.93 -10.11 -4.82
N ARG A 100 -8.64 -10.28 -4.53
CA ARG A 100 -7.54 -10.22 -5.50
C ARG A 100 -7.64 -11.36 -6.52
N ASN A 101 -6.74 -11.35 -7.52
CA ASN A 101 -6.67 -12.42 -8.52
C ASN A 101 -6.27 -13.79 -7.93
N ASP A 102 -5.64 -13.82 -6.76
CA ASP A 102 -5.41 -15.05 -5.99
C ASP A 102 -6.59 -15.41 -5.08
N GLY A 103 -7.67 -14.65 -5.13
CA GLY A 103 -8.90 -14.78 -4.37
C GLY A 103 -8.84 -14.27 -2.95
N THR A 104 -7.71 -13.74 -2.47
CA THR A 104 -7.59 -13.25 -1.11
C THR A 104 -8.22 -11.87 -0.93
N LEU A 105 -8.79 -11.63 0.26
CA LEU A 105 -9.37 -10.33 0.62
C LEU A 105 -8.33 -9.21 0.53
N SER A 106 -8.71 -8.13 -0.13
CA SER A 106 -7.91 -6.91 -0.20
C SER A 106 -8.08 -6.04 1.04
N VAL A 107 -6.98 -5.47 1.53
CA VAL A 107 -6.94 -4.40 2.53
C VAL A 107 -6.03 -3.28 2.04
N GLY A 108 -6.22 -2.05 2.53
CA GLY A 108 -5.45 -0.89 2.08
C GLY A 108 -5.87 -0.39 0.69
N PHE A 109 -4.93 0.20 -0.03
CA PHE A 109 -5.19 0.78 -1.35
C PHE A 109 -5.21 -0.28 -2.45
N VAL A 110 -6.30 -0.33 -3.20
CA VAL A 110 -6.47 -1.16 -4.41
C VAL A 110 -6.52 -0.24 -5.62
N ASN A 111 -5.58 -0.40 -6.55
CA ASN A 111 -5.50 0.42 -7.74
C ASN A 111 -6.65 0.14 -8.72
N VAL A 112 -7.28 1.20 -9.21
CA VAL A 112 -8.33 1.14 -10.24
C VAL A 112 -8.06 2.26 -11.25
N GLY A 113 -7.56 1.90 -12.43
CA GLY A 113 -7.16 2.90 -13.44
C GLY A 113 -6.13 3.89 -12.88
N ASN A 114 -6.45 5.18 -13.00
CA ASN A 114 -5.62 6.28 -12.51
C ASN A 114 -5.90 6.70 -11.06
N SER A 115 -6.73 5.95 -10.33
CA SER A 115 -7.06 6.20 -8.93
C SER A 115 -6.92 4.92 -8.11
N SER A 116 -7.45 4.93 -6.89
CA SER A 116 -7.49 3.78 -6.00
C SER A 116 -8.78 3.79 -5.19
N LYS A 117 -9.20 2.62 -4.72
CA LYS A 117 -10.15 2.46 -3.62
C LYS A 117 -9.38 2.11 -2.36
N TYR A 118 -9.95 2.42 -1.20
CA TYR A 118 -9.36 2.02 0.08
C TYR A 118 -10.29 1.05 0.82
N TYR A 119 -9.71 -0.02 1.32
CA TYR A 119 -10.37 -1.04 2.12
C TYR A 119 -9.75 -1.04 3.52
N ASP A 120 -10.57 -0.95 4.55
CA ASP A 120 -10.10 -0.95 5.94
C ASP A 120 -9.49 -2.30 6.36
N ASN A 121 -9.02 -2.41 7.60
CA ASN A 121 -8.40 -3.64 8.09
C ASN A 121 -9.37 -4.85 8.15
N ALA A 122 -10.68 -4.61 8.09
CA ALA A 122 -11.69 -5.64 7.96
C ALA A 122 -12.04 -5.94 6.47
N GLY A 123 -11.34 -5.31 5.52
CA GLY A 123 -11.57 -5.44 4.09
C GLY A 123 -12.78 -4.66 3.57
N ARG A 124 -13.41 -3.80 4.38
CA ARG A 124 -14.59 -3.02 3.97
C ARG A 124 -14.16 -1.78 3.21
N ARG A 125 -14.72 -1.58 2.02
CA ARG A 125 -14.45 -0.38 1.22
C ARG A 125 -14.89 0.87 1.94
N GLN A 126 -14.00 1.84 2.04
CA GLN A 126 -14.32 3.16 2.55
C GLN A 126 -14.93 4.02 1.46
N GLN A 127 -15.92 4.84 1.82
CA GLN A 127 -16.68 5.70 0.91
C GLN A 127 -17.01 7.02 1.59
N GLY A 128 -17.11 8.11 0.81
CA GLY A 128 -17.30 9.46 1.32
C GLY A 128 -16.00 10.03 1.86
N THR A 129 -16.04 10.66 3.03
CA THR A 129 -14.87 11.22 3.69
C THR A 129 -14.39 10.26 4.78
N PHE A 130 -13.12 9.90 4.75
CA PHE A 130 -12.49 9.05 5.76
C PHE A 130 -11.04 9.48 6.00
N GLN A 131 -10.45 9.02 7.10
CA GLN A 131 -9.08 9.35 7.47
C GLN A 131 -8.25 8.07 7.64
N VAL A 132 -7.03 8.11 7.10
CA VAL A 132 -6.01 7.10 7.38
C VAL A 132 -4.75 7.86 7.84
N ASP A 133 -4.31 7.60 9.06
CA ASP A 133 -3.24 8.34 9.71
C ASP A 133 -3.50 9.86 9.70
N LYS A 134 -2.60 10.63 9.09
CA LYS A 134 -2.68 12.09 8.96
C LYS A 134 -3.29 12.56 7.64
N VAL A 135 -3.85 11.65 6.83
CA VAL A 135 -4.43 11.99 5.54
C VAL A 135 -5.94 11.81 5.56
N THR A 136 -6.66 12.84 5.19
CA THR A 136 -8.10 12.81 4.95
C THR A 136 -8.35 12.59 3.48
N TYR A 137 -9.18 11.60 3.15
CA TYR A 137 -9.56 11.22 1.80
C TYR A 137 -11.02 11.54 1.53
N GLU A 138 -11.32 11.87 0.28
CA GLU A 138 -12.68 11.96 -0.24
C GLU A 138 -12.81 11.05 -1.46
N THR A 139 -13.97 10.39 -1.61
CA THR A 139 -14.24 9.48 -2.72
C THR A 139 -15.47 9.93 -3.51
N ASP A 140 -15.56 9.43 -4.73
CA ASP A 140 -16.80 9.49 -5.52
C ASP A 140 -17.82 8.40 -5.04
N SER A 141 -18.97 8.33 -5.71
CA SER A 141 -20.03 7.35 -5.43
C SER A 141 -19.60 5.90 -5.66
N ASN A 142 -18.54 5.65 -6.44
CA ASN A 142 -17.98 4.34 -6.70
C ASN A 142 -16.86 3.95 -5.71
N GLY A 143 -16.57 4.84 -4.73
CA GLY A 143 -15.51 4.68 -3.75
C GLY A 143 -14.10 4.93 -4.32
N LEU A 144 -13.99 5.54 -5.49
CA LEU A 144 -12.69 5.97 -6.04
C LEU A 144 -12.23 7.23 -5.31
N ILE A 145 -10.99 7.23 -4.83
CA ILE A 145 -10.41 8.39 -4.16
C ILE A 145 -10.22 9.52 -5.17
N THR A 146 -10.82 10.66 -4.88
CA THR A 146 -10.77 11.88 -5.70
C THR A 146 -9.94 12.98 -5.06
N LYS A 147 -9.71 12.90 -3.74
CA LYS A 147 -8.93 13.89 -2.99
C LYS A 147 -8.19 13.24 -1.84
N ALA A 148 -6.98 13.73 -1.59
CA ALA A 148 -6.17 13.40 -0.43
C ALA A 148 -5.61 14.70 0.17
N SER A 149 -5.86 14.93 1.45
CA SER A 149 -5.45 16.15 2.17
C SER A 149 -4.65 15.76 3.41
N TRP A 150 -3.46 16.32 3.54
CA TRP A 150 -2.59 16.07 4.68
C TRP A 150 -2.87 17.02 5.86
N ASN A 151 -2.88 16.48 7.07
CA ASN A 151 -2.96 17.21 8.33
C ASN A 151 -1.59 17.19 9.03
N GLY A 152 -0.93 18.36 9.11
CA GLY A 152 0.32 18.48 9.85
C GLY A 152 1.56 17.94 9.12
N VAL A 153 1.86 18.49 7.95
CA VAL A 153 3.13 18.24 7.23
C VAL A 153 4.24 19.06 7.87
N SER A 154 5.38 18.44 8.19
CA SER A 154 6.57 19.13 8.70
C SER A 154 7.11 20.09 7.65
N TYR A 155 7.44 21.31 8.07
CA TYR A 155 8.04 22.31 7.19
C TYR A 155 9.35 22.84 7.78
N TYR A 156 10.38 22.91 6.96
CA TYR A 156 11.66 23.56 7.24
C TYR A 156 12.08 24.46 6.09
N CYS A 157 12.78 25.57 6.43
CA CYS A 157 13.39 26.43 5.43
C CYS A 157 14.91 26.29 5.52
N GLN A 158 15.59 25.94 4.43
CA GLN A 158 17.05 25.78 4.40
C GLN A 158 17.80 27.05 4.80
N LYS A 159 17.15 28.22 4.70
CA LYS A 159 17.71 29.53 5.03
C LYS A 159 17.48 29.95 6.48
N ASP A 160 16.82 29.15 7.32
CA ASP A 160 16.68 29.47 8.74
C ASP A 160 18.04 29.54 9.40
N SER A 161 18.26 30.57 10.24
CA SER A 161 19.56 30.91 10.81
C SER A 161 20.22 29.81 11.62
N GLN A 162 19.41 28.88 12.17
CA GLN A 162 19.91 27.75 12.96
C GLN A 162 20.74 26.76 12.16
N TRP A 163 20.64 26.73 10.80
CA TRP A 163 21.42 25.81 9.97
C TRP A 163 21.98 26.39 8.68
N ALA A 164 21.51 27.57 8.22
CA ALA A 164 21.88 28.12 6.92
C ALA A 164 23.41 28.33 6.76
N TRP A 165 24.13 28.61 7.86
CA TRP A 165 25.55 28.91 7.89
C TRP A 165 26.46 27.68 8.04
N ASN A 166 25.89 26.48 8.21
CA ASN A 166 26.71 25.27 8.22
C ASN A 166 27.33 25.04 6.84
N ILE A 167 28.55 24.53 6.81
CA ILE A 167 29.30 24.30 5.57
C ILE A 167 29.44 22.78 5.30
N PHE A 168 29.15 22.37 4.10
CA PHE A 168 29.36 21.04 3.60
C PHE A 168 30.10 21.10 2.26
N GLY A 169 31.28 20.46 2.15
CA GLY A 169 32.07 20.45 0.91
C GLY A 169 32.43 21.84 0.37
N GLY A 170 32.53 22.84 1.26
CA GLY A 170 32.84 24.24 0.89
C GLY A 170 31.62 25.10 0.56
N TYR A 171 30.38 24.57 0.62
CA TYR A 171 29.16 25.33 0.34
C TYR A 171 28.32 25.53 1.58
N TYR A 172 27.72 26.71 1.73
CA TYR A 172 26.75 26.98 2.80
C TYR A 172 25.46 26.17 2.58
N PHE A 173 24.95 25.61 3.68
CA PHE A 173 23.70 24.86 3.68
C PHE A 173 22.52 25.69 3.16
N GLY A 174 22.45 26.96 3.54
CA GLY A 174 21.41 27.88 3.05
C GLY A 174 21.36 28.06 1.53
N SER A 175 22.46 27.75 0.82
CA SER A 175 22.54 27.82 -0.65
C SER A 175 22.30 26.47 -1.33
N SER A 176 22.70 25.36 -0.68
CA SER A 176 22.75 24.03 -1.29
C SER A 176 21.79 23.01 -0.67
N GLY A 177 21.13 23.35 0.44
CA GLY A 177 20.44 22.42 1.33
C GLY A 177 18.99 22.06 0.93
N CYS A 178 18.53 22.32 -0.29
CA CYS A 178 17.13 22.04 -0.69
C CYS A 178 16.78 20.56 -0.53
N VAL A 179 17.60 19.64 -1.04
CA VAL A 179 17.36 18.20 -0.98
C VAL A 179 17.37 17.67 0.48
N PRO A 180 18.40 17.88 1.31
CA PRO A 180 18.35 17.41 2.70
C PRO A 180 17.21 18.04 3.52
N THR A 181 16.81 19.29 3.23
CA THR A 181 15.67 19.93 3.89
C THR A 181 14.36 19.25 3.49
N THR A 182 14.17 18.98 2.19
CA THR A 182 13.00 18.24 1.69
C THR A 182 12.97 16.81 2.26
N ALA A 183 14.10 16.13 2.35
CA ALA A 183 14.20 14.81 2.95
C ALA A 183 13.79 14.81 4.43
N ALA A 184 14.19 15.82 5.20
CA ALA A 184 13.77 15.99 6.60
C ALA A 184 12.24 16.17 6.69
N MET A 185 11.65 17.01 5.83
CA MET A 185 10.20 17.22 5.79
C MET A 185 9.44 15.92 5.50
N ILE A 186 9.87 15.16 4.49
CA ILE A 186 9.25 13.89 4.10
C ILE A 186 9.36 12.86 5.23
N VAL A 187 10.56 12.60 5.73
CA VAL A 187 10.80 11.58 6.75
C VAL A 187 10.04 11.88 8.03
N ASN A 188 10.10 13.13 8.52
CA ASN A 188 9.39 13.52 9.74
C ASN A 188 7.88 13.41 9.59
N THR A 189 7.34 13.79 8.44
CA THR A 189 5.90 13.69 8.19
C THR A 189 5.45 12.23 8.14
N LEU A 190 6.16 11.39 7.37
CA LEU A 190 5.77 10.01 7.14
C LEU A 190 6.06 9.09 8.34
N LYS A 191 7.12 9.34 9.10
CA LYS A 191 7.56 8.47 10.21
C LYS A 191 7.27 9.03 11.59
N GLY A 192 6.86 10.32 11.70
CA GLY A 192 6.63 10.96 12.99
C GLY A 192 7.95 11.23 13.76
N THR A 193 9.05 11.38 13.06
CA THR A 193 10.39 11.70 13.62
C THR A 193 10.64 13.20 13.64
N ASN A 194 11.80 13.62 14.17
CA ASN A 194 12.18 15.05 14.34
C ASN A 194 13.59 15.32 13.80
N TYR A 195 13.98 14.68 12.69
CA TYR A 195 15.27 14.97 12.07
C TYR A 195 15.33 16.42 11.61
N THR A 196 16.42 17.10 11.97
CA THR A 196 16.71 18.42 11.43
C THR A 196 17.24 18.35 10.00
N PRO A 197 17.12 19.43 9.21
CA PRO A 197 17.79 19.52 7.91
C PRO A 197 19.30 19.23 7.95
N ILE A 198 19.99 19.63 9.06
CA ILE A 198 21.42 19.38 9.22
C ILE A 198 21.74 17.91 9.48
N GLU A 199 20.93 17.20 10.25
CA GLU A 199 21.12 15.75 10.44
C GLU A 199 20.94 14.98 9.13
N MET A 200 19.96 15.37 8.30
CA MET A 200 19.82 14.83 6.95
C MET A 200 21.01 15.22 6.06
N GLY A 201 21.46 16.48 6.12
CA GLY A 201 22.65 16.94 5.40
C GLY A 201 23.90 16.15 5.79
N ASN A 202 24.15 15.93 7.07
CA ASN A 202 25.25 15.11 7.58
C ASN A 202 25.18 13.65 7.06
N MET A 203 23.97 13.08 7.08
CA MET A 203 23.76 11.72 6.56
C MET A 203 24.10 11.62 5.07
N LEU A 204 23.61 12.55 4.26
CA LEU A 204 23.83 12.56 2.81
C LEU A 204 25.29 12.92 2.46
N TYR A 205 25.92 13.83 3.21
CA TYR A 205 27.33 14.17 3.01
C TYR A 205 28.26 12.98 3.29
N ARG A 206 28.03 12.27 4.40
CA ARG A 206 28.79 11.03 4.72
C ARG A 206 28.58 9.91 3.72
N ALA A 207 27.43 9.90 3.04
CA ALA A 207 27.14 8.94 1.94
C ALA A 207 27.77 9.37 0.60
N GLY A 208 28.45 10.52 0.53
CA GLY A 208 29.03 11.01 -0.71
C GLY A 208 28.01 11.57 -1.72
N ILE A 209 26.79 11.95 -1.25
CA ILE A 209 25.68 12.37 -2.11
C ILE A 209 25.49 13.89 -2.09
N PHE A 210 25.75 14.54 -0.97
CA PHE A 210 25.52 15.97 -0.78
C PHE A 210 26.82 16.77 -0.77
N ASN A 211 26.96 17.76 -1.67
CA ASN A 211 28.12 18.68 -1.79
C ASN A 211 29.50 17.98 -1.90
N THR A 212 29.56 16.80 -2.50
CA THR A 212 30.83 16.02 -2.59
C THR A 212 31.47 16.04 -3.97
N GLY A 213 30.73 16.40 -5.02
CA GLY A 213 31.23 16.56 -6.39
C GLY A 213 30.84 17.89 -7.03
N GLY A 214 30.43 18.86 -6.19
CA GLY A 214 29.84 20.13 -6.58
C GLY A 214 28.77 20.55 -5.59
N MET A 215 28.12 21.66 -5.84
CA MET A 215 27.04 22.16 -4.99
C MET A 215 25.75 21.37 -5.25
N GLY A 216 25.09 20.89 -4.17
CA GLY A 216 23.80 20.20 -4.23
C GLY A 216 23.88 18.70 -3.95
N SER A 217 22.82 17.98 -4.29
CA SER A 217 22.68 16.53 -4.07
C SER A 217 22.19 15.85 -5.35
N SER A 218 22.61 14.60 -5.57
CA SER A 218 22.04 13.78 -6.64
C SER A 218 20.74 13.09 -6.23
N SER A 219 19.99 12.57 -7.22
CA SER A 219 18.78 11.76 -7.00
C SER A 219 19.02 10.45 -6.26
N ASP A 220 20.27 10.02 -6.04
CA ASP A 220 20.60 8.90 -5.15
C ASP A 220 20.09 9.09 -3.72
N THR A 221 19.87 10.34 -3.33
CA THR A 221 19.22 10.72 -2.08
C THR A 221 17.94 9.93 -1.85
N TRP A 222 17.06 9.83 -2.85
CA TRP A 222 15.74 9.26 -2.67
C TRP A 222 15.77 7.74 -2.53
N THR A 223 16.70 7.09 -3.20
CA THR A 223 16.98 5.66 -3.01
C THR A 223 17.55 5.39 -1.61
N LEU A 224 18.51 6.20 -1.15
CA LEU A 224 19.09 6.06 0.18
C LEU A 224 18.06 6.31 1.29
N VAL A 225 17.29 7.41 1.18
CA VAL A 225 16.27 7.80 2.16
C VAL A 225 15.17 6.75 2.26
N SER A 226 14.65 6.28 1.12
CA SER A 226 13.61 5.25 1.12
C SER A 226 14.08 3.96 1.80
N LYS A 227 15.26 3.48 1.47
CA LYS A 227 15.85 2.27 2.06
C LYS A 227 16.13 2.44 3.55
N LYS A 228 16.74 3.56 3.96
CA LYS A 228 17.12 3.81 5.36
C LYS A 228 15.93 3.93 6.29
N PHE A 229 14.85 4.56 5.84
CA PHE A 229 13.67 4.83 6.66
C PHE A 229 12.49 3.88 6.38
N GLY A 230 12.69 2.84 5.55
CA GLY A 230 11.63 1.88 5.23
C GLY A 230 10.42 2.57 4.61
N LEU A 231 10.63 3.39 3.59
CA LEU A 231 9.60 4.07 2.84
C LEU A 231 9.36 3.36 1.51
N THR A 232 8.12 3.39 1.02
CA THR A 232 7.86 3.04 -0.37
C THR A 232 8.54 4.06 -1.29
N TYR A 233 8.98 3.59 -2.46
CA TYR A 233 9.70 4.40 -3.42
C TYR A 233 9.22 4.12 -4.83
N LYS A 234 8.98 5.19 -5.59
CA LYS A 234 8.66 5.10 -7.01
C LYS A 234 9.32 6.26 -7.76
N ASN A 235 9.92 5.93 -8.87
CA ASN A 235 10.59 6.85 -9.79
C ASN A 235 9.88 6.91 -11.15
N ASN A 236 10.46 7.63 -12.11
CA ASN A 236 9.94 7.76 -13.48
C ASN A 236 8.49 8.25 -13.50
N LEU A 237 8.19 9.26 -12.68
CA LEU A 237 6.85 9.80 -12.58
C LEU A 237 6.55 10.77 -13.74
N ASN A 238 5.42 10.55 -14.38
CA ASN A 238 4.73 11.57 -15.18
C ASN A 238 3.57 12.15 -14.36
N VAL A 239 2.86 13.15 -14.90
CA VAL A 239 1.74 13.82 -14.23
C VAL A 239 0.69 12.82 -13.71
N GLU A 240 0.28 11.84 -14.52
CA GLU A 240 -0.78 10.90 -14.15
C GLU A 240 -0.32 9.91 -13.06
N SER A 241 0.90 9.39 -13.16
CA SER A 241 1.45 8.54 -12.12
C SER A 241 1.70 9.31 -10.81
N ALA A 242 2.09 10.59 -10.89
CA ALA A 242 2.27 11.46 -9.74
C ALA A 242 0.93 11.75 -9.04
N LYS A 243 -0.13 12.08 -9.80
CA LYS A 243 -1.49 12.23 -9.24
C LYS A 243 -1.93 10.99 -8.48
N LYS A 244 -1.70 9.80 -9.06
CA LYS A 244 -2.02 8.52 -8.43
C LYS A 244 -1.28 8.30 -7.11
N GLU A 245 0.00 8.66 -7.05
CA GLU A 245 0.79 8.56 -5.81
C GLU A 245 0.32 9.57 -4.75
N LEU A 246 0.03 10.82 -5.13
CA LEU A 246 -0.50 11.84 -4.22
C LEU A 246 -1.88 11.46 -3.67
N LEU A 247 -2.76 10.85 -4.49
CA LEU A 247 -4.07 10.35 -4.05
C LEU A 247 -3.98 9.17 -3.08
N LYS A 248 -2.85 8.48 -3.00
CA LYS A 248 -2.58 7.47 -1.95
C LYS A 248 -2.04 8.08 -0.66
N GLY A 249 -1.84 9.38 -0.62
CA GLY A 249 -1.19 10.07 0.49
C GLY A 249 0.33 9.99 0.46
N ASN A 250 0.95 9.54 -0.64
CA ASN A 250 2.39 9.63 -0.82
C ASN A 250 2.81 11.07 -1.06
N MET A 251 4.08 11.36 -0.82
CA MET A 251 4.70 12.65 -1.05
C MET A 251 5.63 12.58 -2.26
N ILE A 252 5.78 13.68 -2.99
CA ILE A 252 6.67 13.74 -4.14
C ILE A 252 7.79 14.72 -3.86
N ALA A 253 9.00 14.22 -3.93
CA ALA A 253 10.21 15.00 -4.07
C ALA A 253 10.37 15.36 -5.55
N ALA A 254 10.44 16.65 -5.84
CA ALA A 254 10.43 17.15 -7.21
C ALA A 254 11.57 18.12 -7.44
N THR A 255 12.54 17.74 -8.28
CA THR A 255 13.61 18.62 -8.70
C THR A 255 13.22 19.35 -9.97
N VAL A 256 13.14 20.67 -9.89
CA VAL A 256 12.70 21.56 -10.96
C VAL A 256 13.80 22.51 -11.44
N GLU A 257 13.67 22.95 -12.69
CA GLU A 257 14.52 23.94 -13.34
C GLU A 257 13.64 24.99 -14.02
N GLY A 258 13.91 26.26 -13.73
CA GLY A 258 13.04 27.32 -14.24
C GLY A 258 11.69 27.44 -13.54
N GLY A 259 10.83 28.28 -14.08
CA GLY A 259 9.49 28.52 -13.56
C GLY A 259 9.42 29.20 -12.21
N LYS A 260 8.26 29.08 -11.56
CA LYS A 260 7.96 29.74 -10.27
C LYS A 260 8.88 29.28 -9.15
N PHE A 261 9.23 27.99 -9.12
CA PHE A 261 9.97 27.39 -7.99
C PHE A 261 11.48 27.45 -8.14
N CYS A 262 12.01 27.61 -9.36
CA CYS A 262 13.43 27.77 -9.64
C CYS A 262 13.69 28.89 -10.66
N PRO A 263 13.48 30.16 -10.29
CA PRO A 263 13.62 31.29 -11.23
C PRO A 263 15.08 31.64 -11.58
N TRP A 264 16.04 30.90 -11.06
CA TRP A 264 17.47 31.16 -11.28
C TRP A 264 17.97 30.34 -12.49
N PRO A 265 18.67 30.97 -13.44
CA PRO A 265 19.20 30.24 -14.58
C PRO A 265 20.39 29.34 -14.17
N GLY A 266 20.49 28.18 -14.81
CA GLY A 266 21.65 27.29 -14.67
C GLY A 266 21.73 26.56 -13.33
N VAL A 267 20.63 26.47 -12.59
CA VAL A 267 20.52 25.68 -11.36
C VAL A 267 19.20 24.92 -11.32
N SER A 268 19.16 23.85 -10.55
CA SER A 268 17.93 23.15 -10.18
C SER A 268 17.58 23.38 -8.72
N HIS A 269 16.33 23.09 -8.37
CA HIS A 269 15.82 23.25 -7.02
C HIS A 269 14.86 22.13 -6.66
N GLU A 270 14.99 21.62 -5.43
CA GLU A 270 14.15 20.57 -4.89
C GLU A 270 12.97 21.15 -4.10
N ILE A 271 11.77 20.68 -4.36
CA ILE A 271 10.55 21.04 -3.65
C ILE A 271 9.76 19.80 -3.23
N LEU A 272 8.88 19.94 -2.25
CA LEU A 272 7.99 18.90 -1.75
C LEU A 272 6.56 19.11 -2.24
N LEU A 273 5.95 18.06 -2.84
CA LEU A 273 4.52 18.04 -3.16
C LEU A 273 3.80 17.02 -2.27
N PHE A 274 2.59 17.38 -1.84
CA PHE A 274 1.73 16.51 -1.05
C PHE A 274 0.25 16.87 -1.18
N GLY A 275 -0.63 15.85 -1.05
CA GLY A 275 -2.05 15.99 -1.26
C GLY A 275 -2.41 16.29 -2.72
N LEU A 276 -3.63 16.04 -3.08
CA LEU A 276 -4.19 16.34 -4.41
C LEU A 276 -5.69 16.50 -4.28
N ASP A 277 -6.26 17.49 -4.99
CA ASP A 277 -7.70 17.63 -5.13
C ASP A 277 -8.21 17.15 -6.51
N ALA A 278 -9.54 17.09 -6.65
CA ALA A 278 -10.19 16.61 -7.86
C ALA A 278 -9.90 17.47 -9.10
N GLN A 279 -9.47 18.71 -8.92
CA GLN A 279 -9.11 19.66 -9.99
C GLN A 279 -7.63 19.58 -10.39
N GLY A 280 -6.83 18.71 -9.73
CA GLY A 280 -5.41 18.51 -10.03
C GLY A 280 -4.49 19.50 -9.33
N TYR A 281 -4.95 20.15 -8.26
CA TYR A 281 -4.09 21.00 -7.44
C TYR A 281 -3.46 20.20 -6.29
N THR A 282 -2.18 20.39 -6.10
CA THR A 282 -1.37 19.87 -4.99
C THR A 282 -0.88 21.00 -4.10
N THR A 283 -0.43 20.67 -2.90
CA THR A 283 0.28 21.63 -2.04
C THR A 283 1.77 21.47 -2.24
N VAL A 284 2.47 22.59 -2.39
CA VAL A 284 3.93 22.63 -2.49
C VAL A 284 4.50 23.25 -1.22
N TYR A 285 5.56 22.64 -0.68
CA TYR A 285 6.48 23.27 0.27
C TYR A 285 7.83 23.47 -0.40
N ASP A 286 8.26 24.74 -0.44
CA ASP A 286 9.55 25.16 -0.97
C ASP A 286 10.56 25.32 0.19
N PRO A 287 11.62 24.50 0.27
CA PRO A 287 12.62 24.59 1.32
C PRO A 287 13.46 25.87 1.26
N TYR A 288 13.47 26.59 0.15
CA TYR A 288 14.23 27.84 0.03
C TYR A 288 13.48 29.03 0.62
N THR A 289 12.15 29.11 0.45
CA THR A 289 11.34 30.23 0.92
C THR A 289 9.89 29.85 1.19
N ARG A 290 9.38 30.34 2.33
CA ARG A 290 7.95 30.16 2.69
C ARG A 290 6.98 30.86 1.73
N THR A 291 7.44 31.90 1.04
CA THR A 291 6.58 32.72 0.15
C THR A 291 6.09 31.97 -1.09
N ARG A 292 6.71 30.84 -1.43
CA ARG A 292 6.30 29.99 -2.56
C ARG A 292 5.47 28.78 -2.12
N ASN A 293 5.29 28.59 -0.80
CA ASN A 293 4.41 27.52 -0.30
C ASN A 293 2.97 27.76 -0.70
N GLY A 294 2.25 26.71 -0.97
CA GLY A 294 0.81 26.79 -1.18
C GLY A 294 0.28 25.86 -2.27
N ARG A 295 -0.98 26.08 -2.60
CA ARG A 295 -1.72 25.29 -3.58
C ARG A 295 -1.36 25.72 -5.00
N VAL A 296 -0.95 24.75 -5.83
CA VAL A 296 -0.64 24.95 -7.25
C VAL A 296 -1.19 23.81 -8.09
N HIS A 297 -1.50 24.07 -9.36
CA HIS A 297 -1.83 22.97 -10.26
C HIS A 297 -0.57 22.14 -10.54
N ILE A 298 -0.69 20.82 -10.51
CA ILE A 298 0.46 19.90 -10.60
C ILE A 298 1.29 20.12 -11.88
N SER A 299 0.67 20.55 -12.97
CA SER A 299 1.37 20.86 -14.22
C SER A 299 2.38 22.01 -14.10
N GLU A 300 2.19 22.95 -13.16
CA GLU A 300 3.15 24.03 -12.94
C GLU A 300 4.53 23.49 -12.49
N VAL A 301 4.53 22.34 -11.82
CA VAL A 301 5.77 21.66 -11.40
C VAL A 301 6.29 20.75 -12.52
N PHE A 302 5.40 19.93 -13.09
CA PHE A 302 5.79 18.91 -14.07
C PHE A 302 6.16 19.49 -15.46
N ASN A 303 5.83 20.75 -15.75
CA ASN A 303 6.29 21.46 -16.96
C ASN A 303 7.73 22.01 -16.82
N HIS A 304 8.33 21.93 -15.63
CA HIS A 304 9.66 22.44 -15.33
C HIS A 304 10.59 21.37 -14.73
N PRO A 305 10.70 20.16 -15.34
CA PRO A 305 11.57 19.12 -14.81
C PRO A 305 13.03 19.54 -14.93
N SER A 306 13.85 19.24 -13.94
CA SER A 306 15.29 19.45 -14.06
C SER A 306 15.88 18.66 -15.22
N SER A 307 16.81 19.29 -15.93
CA SER A 307 17.59 18.70 -17.03
C SER A 307 18.98 18.20 -16.61
N PHE A 308 19.42 18.51 -15.38
CA PHE A 308 20.73 18.14 -14.89
C PHE A 308 20.88 16.62 -14.71
N ASP A 309 22.03 16.09 -15.13
CA ASP A 309 22.32 14.64 -15.09
C ASP A 309 22.17 14.06 -13.67
N GLY A 310 22.69 14.74 -12.65
CA GLY A 310 22.58 14.31 -11.26
C GLY A 310 21.16 14.17 -10.76
N ASP A 311 20.25 15.03 -11.21
CA ASP A 311 18.84 15.01 -10.85
C ASP A 311 18.05 13.94 -11.61
N ARG A 312 18.56 13.54 -12.79
CA ARG A 312 17.95 12.53 -13.67
C ARG A 312 18.42 11.09 -13.39
N LEU A 313 19.41 10.91 -12.53
CA LEU A 313 19.79 9.59 -12.05
C LEU A 313 18.56 8.88 -11.45
N ASN A 314 18.60 7.54 -11.49
CA ASN A 314 17.52 6.70 -10.98
C ASN A 314 16.14 7.02 -11.62
N ARG A 315 16.13 7.49 -12.86
CA ARG A 315 14.92 7.91 -13.60
C ARG A 315 14.18 9.08 -12.95
N GLY A 316 14.93 10.04 -12.36
CA GLY A 316 14.40 11.32 -11.88
C GLY A 316 13.86 12.20 -13.00
N PRO A 317 13.45 13.44 -12.71
CA PRO A 317 13.71 14.19 -11.47
C PRO A 317 12.58 14.14 -10.43
N PHE A 318 11.56 13.30 -10.59
CA PHE A 318 10.40 13.22 -9.70
C PHE A 318 10.33 11.85 -9.03
N PHE A 319 10.19 11.85 -7.69
CA PHE A 319 10.21 10.64 -6.88
C PHE A 319 9.07 10.63 -5.86
N SER A 320 8.31 9.55 -5.80
CA SER A 320 7.30 9.34 -4.77
C SER A 320 7.90 8.58 -3.59
N LEU A 321 7.62 9.08 -2.39
CA LEU A 321 7.92 8.42 -1.13
C LEU A 321 6.64 8.32 -0.29
N GLY A 322 6.44 7.16 0.33
CA GLY A 322 5.24 6.90 1.13
C GLY A 322 5.52 5.99 2.31
N LYS A 323 4.53 5.82 3.16
CA LYS A 323 4.61 4.77 4.17
C LYS A 323 4.62 3.41 3.50
N TYR A 324 5.48 2.53 3.96
CA TYR A 324 5.38 1.13 3.61
C TYR A 324 4.08 0.59 4.22
N VAL A 325 3.14 0.24 3.37
CA VAL A 325 1.95 -0.53 3.74
C VAL A 325 2.18 -1.92 3.19
N ASP A 326 2.54 -2.85 4.06
CA ASP A 326 2.64 -4.25 3.66
C ASP A 326 1.23 -4.82 3.49
N ASN A 327 0.71 -4.74 2.27
CA ASN A 327 -0.56 -5.33 1.91
C ASN A 327 -0.49 -6.87 1.89
N ASN A 328 0.68 -7.46 2.20
CA ASN A 328 0.94 -8.89 2.27
C ASN A 328 1.21 -9.36 3.70
N LEU A 329 0.95 -8.55 4.73
CA LEU A 329 1.07 -8.98 6.11
C LEU A 329 -0.05 -9.97 6.41
N TYR A 330 0.28 -11.25 6.35
CA TYR A 330 -0.56 -12.34 6.82
C TYR A 330 -0.13 -12.70 8.24
N LEU A 331 -1.05 -12.65 9.20
CA LEU A 331 -0.88 -13.33 10.48
C LEU A 331 -0.97 -14.85 10.21
N ASP A 332 0.16 -15.52 10.18
CA ASP A 332 0.19 -17.00 10.18
C ASP A 332 -0.13 -17.48 11.59
N VAL A 333 -1.41 -17.65 11.89
CA VAL A 333 -1.90 -18.18 13.17
C VAL A 333 -1.70 -19.68 13.31
N SER A 334 -1.13 -20.38 12.30
CA SER A 334 -0.96 -21.84 12.32
C SER A 334 0.17 -22.31 13.24
N LYS A 335 0.99 -21.42 13.80
CA LYS A 335 2.18 -21.75 14.62
C LYS A 335 2.10 -21.30 16.07
N GLY A 336 0.98 -20.80 16.54
CA GLY A 336 0.78 -20.38 17.93
C GLY A 336 -0.16 -21.33 18.65
N SER A 337 0.31 -22.05 19.65
CA SER A 337 -0.53 -22.74 20.65
C SER A 337 -1.07 -21.70 21.65
N GLY A 338 -1.88 -20.78 21.20
CA GLY A 338 -2.50 -19.75 22.01
C GLY A 338 -3.72 -19.21 21.30
N HIS A 339 -4.86 -19.19 21.99
CA HIS A 339 -6.08 -18.57 21.52
C HIS A 339 -5.84 -17.06 21.42
N VAL A 340 -5.56 -16.55 20.24
CA VAL A 340 -5.61 -15.11 19.96
C VAL A 340 -7.02 -14.81 19.49
N GLY A 341 -7.86 -14.39 20.41
CA GLY A 341 -9.16 -13.81 20.06
C GLY A 341 -8.92 -12.63 19.11
N ASN A 342 -9.67 -12.57 18.02
CA ASN A 342 -9.81 -11.50 17.03
C ASN A 342 -8.89 -10.27 17.20
N ALA A 343 -7.58 -10.45 17.07
CA ALA A 343 -6.65 -9.34 17.07
C ALA A 343 -6.64 -8.73 15.65
N TYR A 344 -7.50 -7.74 15.45
CA TYR A 344 -7.42 -6.88 14.29
C TYR A 344 -6.26 -5.90 14.49
N TYR A 345 -5.35 -5.81 13.52
CA TYR A 345 -4.33 -4.77 13.53
C TYR A 345 -5.02 -3.41 13.28
N THR A 346 -5.18 -2.62 14.34
CA THR A 346 -5.85 -1.31 14.31
C THR A 346 -4.91 -0.14 14.05
N GLY A 347 -3.63 -0.39 13.70
CA GLY A 347 -2.62 0.67 13.55
C GLY A 347 -2.12 1.23 14.87
N SER A 348 -2.64 0.78 16.00
CA SER A 348 -2.17 1.14 17.34
C SER A 348 -1.11 0.13 17.82
N LYS A 349 -0.16 0.62 18.61
CA LYS A 349 0.92 -0.11 19.23
C LYS A 349 0.43 -1.48 19.77
N VAL A 350 0.96 -2.57 19.24
CA VAL A 350 0.77 -3.89 19.83
C VAL A 350 1.65 -3.95 21.07
N GLU A 351 1.06 -4.17 22.23
CA GLU A 351 1.80 -4.36 23.48
C GLU A 351 2.70 -5.60 23.38
N PRO A 352 3.91 -5.60 24.00
CA PRO A 352 5.04 -6.45 23.60
C PRO A 352 5.04 -7.89 24.18
N GLU A 353 3.90 -8.50 24.44
CA GLU A 353 3.86 -9.86 25.01
C GLU A 353 3.52 -10.97 23.99
N VAL A 354 3.41 -10.63 22.70
CA VAL A 354 3.19 -11.65 21.65
C VAL A 354 4.45 -11.74 20.79
N ASN A 355 5.22 -12.82 20.93
CA ASN A 355 6.31 -13.14 20.00
C ASN A 355 5.73 -13.54 18.64
N VAL A 356 5.52 -12.58 17.76
CA VAL A 356 5.13 -12.81 16.37
C VAL A 356 6.39 -12.81 15.50
N SER A 357 6.78 -13.96 14.97
CA SER A 357 7.81 -14.01 13.93
C SER A 357 7.17 -13.73 12.57
N ILE A 358 7.55 -12.62 11.95
CA ILE A 358 7.14 -12.26 10.58
C ILE A 358 8.17 -12.92 9.64
N LYS A 359 7.72 -13.82 8.75
CA LYS A 359 8.52 -14.28 7.61
C LYS A 359 8.05 -13.52 6.38
N ASN A 360 8.97 -12.73 5.81
CA ASN A 360 8.82 -12.21 4.46
C ASN A 360 9.01 -13.38 3.47
N THR A 361 8.04 -13.63 2.65
CA THR A 361 8.15 -14.49 1.46
C THR A 361 8.10 -13.63 0.21
#